data_3216597b5b9366ccf171992381f8b311
#
_entry.id   3216597b5b9366ccf171992381f8b311
#
_cell.length_a   1.000
_cell.length_b   1.000
_cell.length_c   1.000
_cell.angle_alpha   90.00
_cell.angle_beta   90.00
_cell.angle_gamma   90.00
#
_symmetry.space_group_name_H-M   'P 1'
#
loop_
_entity.id
_entity.type
_entity.pdbx_description
1 polymer ?
#
loop_
_entity_poly.entity_id
_entity_poly.type
_entity_poly.pdbx_seq_one_letter_code
_entity_poly.pdbx_strand_id
1 'polypeptide(L)'
;MWKGNRRQIDEDFFETPRWAIDPIRKYIPSGVRRIWEATYGGGAIGRVLTEWGYEVVATDKYPKTAETVQHDFLADPLVENCDMLIFNPPFCLKTEFLAKACETGKPFLFICPVTILETRTRFNLFREHQLSVLNLPNRVNYDGGKETEKKKVWFHSVWIMKHPDFKNLILYA
;
A
#
# COMPACT_ATOMS: atom_id res chain seq x y z
N MET A 1 6.30 -12.12 -18.57
CA MET A 1 5.87 -10.79 -18.06
C MET A 1 4.34 -10.73 -18.17
N TRP A 2 3.61 -10.82 -17.04
CA TRP A 2 2.16 -10.80 -17.03
C TRP A 2 1.67 -9.38 -17.27
N LYS A 3 0.99 -9.15 -18.39
CA LYS A 3 0.36 -7.85 -18.71
C LYS A 3 -1.08 -7.90 -18.20
N GLY A 4 -1.30 -7.49 -16.96
CA GLY A 4 -2.65 -7.31 -16.45
C GLY A 4 -3.48 -6.45 -17.39
N ASN A 5 -4.63 -6.98 -17.81
CA ASN A 5 -5.57 -6.25 -18.65
C ASN A 5 -6.16 -5.10 -17.80
N ARG A 6 -6.33 -3.89 -18.37
CA ARG A 6 -6.93 -2.71 -17.72
C ARG A 6 -8.23 -3.07 -16.97
N ARG A 7 -9.05 -3.95 -17.52
CA ARG A 7 -10.28 -4.43 -16.89
C ARG A 7 -10.04 -5.14 -15.55
N GLN A 8 -8.95 -5.93 -15.41
CA GLN A 8 -8.60 -6.59 -14.15
C GLN A 8 -8.10 -5.60 -13.09
N ILE A 9 -7.41 -4.54 -13.51
CA ILE A 9 -6.93 -3.48 -12.60
C ILE A 9 -8.12 -2.64 -12.12
N ASP A 10 -9.10 -2.35 -12.97
CA ASP A 10 -10.32 -1.64 -12.58
C ASP A 10 -11.21 -2.49 -11.66
N GLU A 11 -11.20 -3.82 -11.80
CA GLU A 11 -11.87 -4.77 -10.89
C GLU A 11 -11.13 -4.90 -9.54
N ASP A 12 -9.83 -4.61 -9.48
CA ASP A 12 -8.96 -4.59 -8.29
C ASP A 12 -8.94 -3.21 -7.59
N PHE A 13 -9.89 -2.33 -7.89
CA PHE A 13 -10.02 -1.06 -7.18
C PHE A 13 -10.68 -1.28 -5.82
N PHE A 14 -9.90 -1.02 -4.77
CA PHE A 14 -10.29 -1.23 -3.37
C PHE A 14 -9.90 -0.01 -2.53
N GLU A 15 -10.84 0.84 -2.14
CA GLU A 15 -10.57 1.92 -1.20
C GLU A 15 -10.45 1.37 0.22
N THR A 16 -9.35 1.72 0.89
CA THR A 16 -9.06 1.26 2.24
C THR A 16 -9.90 2.04 3.27
N PRO A 17 -10.76 1.37 4.05
CA PRO A 17 -11.57 2.07 5.05
C PRO A 17 -10.71 2.60 6.21
N ARG A 18 -11.14 3.71 6.81
CA ARG A 18 -10.44 4.44 7.86
C ARG A 18 -9.93 3.55 8.99
N TRP A 19 -10.76 2.63 9.49
CA TRP A 19 -10.40 1.75 10.61
C TRP A 19 -9.21 0.81 10.29
N ALA A 20 -8.99 0.51 9.01
CA ALA A 20 -7.85 -0.30 8.57
C ALA A 20 -6.58 0.55 8.36
N ILE A 21 -6.72 1.88 8.24
CA ILE A 21 -5.62 2.83 8.12
C ILE A 21 -5.13 3.29 9.51
N ASP A 22 -6.04 3.61 10.43
CA ASP A 22 -5.70 4.18 11.74
C ASP A 22 -4.60 3.42 12.51
N PRO A 23 -4.54 2.06 12.49
CA PRO A 23 -3.52 1.31 13.19
C PRO A 23 -2.08 1.57 12.75
N ILE A 24 -1.88 2.03 11.50
CA ILE A 24 -0.51 2.26 11.00
C ILE A 24 0.11 3.56 11.51
N ARG A 25 -0.65 4.47 12.08
CA ARG A 25 -0.14 5.78 12.53
C ARG A 25 1.05 5.65 13.48
N LYS A 26 0.99 4.71 14.43
CA LYS A 26 2.05 4.45 15.41
C LYS A 26 3.34 3.83 14.81
N TYR A 27 3.26 3.38 13.54
CA TYR A 27 4.38 2.78 12.82
C TYR A 27 4.98 3.72 11.76
N ILE A 28 4.57 4.98 11.70
CA ILE A 28 5.23 5.98 10.88
C ILE A 28 6.42 6.51 11.69
N PRO A 29 7.67 6.36 11.19
CA PRO A 29 8.85 6.80 11.94
C PRO A 29 8.82 8.28 12.29
N SER A 30 9.34 8.63 13.46
CA SER A 30 9.52 10.04 13.83
C SER A 30 10.46 10.71 12.83
N GLY A 31 10.08 11.90 12.36
CA GLY A 31 10.86 12.64 11.34
C GLY A 31 10.34 12.49 9.92
N VAL A 32 9.47 11.52 9.63
CA VAL A 32 8.75 11.48 8.36
C VAL A 32 7.85 12.71 8.25
N ARG A 33 7.93 13.40 7.13
CA ARG A 33 7.13 14.58 6.82
C ARG A 33 6.38 14.43 5.50
N ARG A 34 7.03 13.79 4.52
CA ARG A 34 6.53 13.66 3.16
C ARG A 34 6.36 12.19 2.79
N ILE A 35 5.12 11.79 2.53
CA ILE A 35 4.74 10.40 2.23
C ILE A 35 4.31 10.28 0.78
N TRP A 36 4.87 9.30 0.08
CA TRP A 36 4.45 8.97 -1.28
C TRP A 36 3.36 7.91 -1.26
N GLU A 37 2.17 8.28 -1.73
CA GLU A 37 1.10 7.33 -2.03
C GLU A 37 1.12 7.02 -3.54
N ALA A 38 1.70 5.87 -3.88
CA ALA A 38 2.02 5.48 -5.25
C ALA A 38 0.81 4.90 -6.03
N THR A 39 -0.32 4.68 -5.36
CA THR A 39 -1.57 4.14 -5.91
C THR A 39 -2.76 4.85 -5.30
N TYR A 40 -2.82 6.16 -5.54
CA TYR A 40 -3.72 7.06 -4.82
C TYR A 40 -5.21 6.71 -4.97
N GLY A 41 -5.63 6.23 -6.14
CA GLY A 41 -7.01 5.85 -6.40
C GLY A 41 -7.98 7.00 -6.17
N GLY A 42 -8.96 6.82 -5.26
CA GLY A 42 -9.87 7.87 -4.82
C GLY A 42 -9.35 8.67 -3.62
N GLY A 43 -8.13 8.40 -3.12
CA GLY A 43 -7.46 9.17 -2.09
C GLY A 43 -7.82 8.80 -0.64
N ALA A 44 -8.34 7.59 -0.40
CA ALA A 44 -8.76 7.20 0.95
C ALA A 44 -7.60 7.24 1.96
N ILE A 45 -6.43 6.72 1.60
CA ILE A 45 -5.23 6.75 2.46
C ILE A 45 -4.68 8.17 2.54
N GLY A 46 -4.50 8.85 1.40
CA GLY A 46 -3.90 10.18 1.34
C GLY A 46 -4.65 11.22 2.15
N ARG A 47 -5.98 11.21 2.14
CA ARG A 47 -6.78 12.09 2.99
C ARG A 47 -6.49 11.88 4.48
N VAL A 48 -6.40 10.62 4.91
CA VAL A 48 -6.09 10.29 6.31
C VAL A 48 -4.68 10.75 6.68
N LEU A 49 -3.69 10.55 5.81
CA LEU A 49 -2.33 11.00 6.03
C LEU A 49 -2.24 12.53 6.10
N THR A 50 -2.97 13.24 5.24
CA THR A 50 -3.08 14.71 5.28
C THR A 50 -3.73 15.19 6.57
N GLU A 51 -4.80 14.56 7.05
CA GLU A 51 -5.42 14.86 8.35
C GLU A 51 -4.44 14.64 9.54
N TRP A 52 -3.50 13.70 9.41
CA TRP A 52 -2.46 13.49 10.41
C TRP A 52 -1.31 14.50 10.31
N GLY A 53 -1.33 15.40 9.32
CA GLY A 53 -0.36 16.48 9.14
C GLY A 53 0.82 16.14 8.23
N TYR A 54 0.76 15.04 7.45
CA TYR A 54 1.79 14.70 6.48
C TYR A 54 1.56 15.40 5.14
N GLU A 55 2.63 15.75 4.46
CA GLU A 55 2.60 16.11 3.03
C GLU A 55 2.48 14.82 2.20
N VAL A 56 1.47 14.75 1.34
CA VAL A 56 1.22 13.56 0.52
C VAL A 56 1.60 13.85 -0.93
N VAL A 57 2.52 13.03 -1.47
CA VAL A 57 2.79 12.96 -2.90
C VAL A 57 1.84 11.94 -3.50
N ALA A 58 0.77 12.42 -4.13
CA ALA A 58 -0.30 11.60 -4.69
C ALA A 58 0.02 11.22 -6.14
N THR A 59 0.28 9.95 -6.41
CA THR A 59 0.47 9.45 -7.78
C THR A 59 -0.38 8.23 -8.05
N ASP A 60 -0.76 8.04 -9.30
CA ASP A 60 -1.48 6.86 -9.77
C ASP A 60 -1.22 6.64 -11.26
N LYS A 61 -1.20 5.40 -11.69
CA LYS A 61 -1.11 5.06 -13.12
C LYS A 61 -2.32 5.57 -13.90
N TYR A 62 -3.49 5.58 -13.26
CA TYR A 62 -4.77 6.02 -13.81
C TYR A 62 -5.43 7.03 -12.86
N PRO A 63 -5.00 8.29 -12.84
CA PRO A 63 -5.51 9.32 -11.93
C PRO A 63 -7.03 9.42 -11.95
N LYS A 64 -7.65 9.48 -10.75
CA LYS A 64 -9.09 9.63 -10.59
C LYS A 64 -9.48 10.97 -9.96
N THR A 65 -8.52 11.70 -9.41
CA THR A 65 -8.73 12.98 -8.75
C THR A 65 -7.79 14.04 -9.33
N ALA A 66 -8.14 15.32 -9.21
CA ALA A 66 -7.37 16.42 -9.80
C ALA A 66 -5.98 16.63 -9.17
N GLU A 67 -5.83 16.24 -7.90
CA GLU A 67 -4.56 16.34 -7.17
C GLU A 67 -3.57 15.21 -7.49
N THR A 68 -4.01 14.16 -8.19
CA THR A 68 -3.19 12.99 -8.48
C THR A 68 -2.36 13.19 -9.74
N VAL A 69 -1.05 13.05 -9.63
CA VAL A 69 -0.12 13.08 -10.77
C VAL A 69 -0.09 11.69 -11.44
N GLN A 70 -0.16 11.67 -12.77
CA GLN A 70 -0.02 10.43 -13.51
C GLN A 70 1.40 9.88 -13.39
N HIS A 71 1.54 8.65 -12.88
CA HIS A 71 2.82 8.00 -12.66
C HIS A 71 2.62 6.48 -12.52
N ASP A 72 3.38 5.71 -13.30
CA ASP A 72 3.40 4.24 -13.17
C ASP A 72 4.51 3.82 -12.19
N PHE A 73 4.14 3.47 -10.97
CA PHE A 73 5.09 3.05 -9.93
C PHE A 73 6.07 1.96 -10.39
N LEU A 74 5.62 1.06 -11.26
CA LEU A 74 6.46 -0.07 -11.71
C LEU A 74 7.38 0.30 -12.88
N ALA A 75 7.05 1.31 -13.66
CA ALA A 75 7.75 1.65 -14.90
C ALA A 75 8.55 2.97 -14.82
N ASP A 76 7.99 3.96 -14.13
CA ASP A 76 8.59 5.29 -14.09
C ASP A 76 9.70 5.41 -13.02
N PRO A 77 10.57 6.44 -13.13
CA PRO A 77 11.58 6.72 -12.10
C PRO A 77 10.95 6.96 -10.74
N LEU A 78 11.66 6.58 -9.68
CA LEU A 78 11.17 6.75 -8.31
C LEU A 78 11.02 8.24 -7.96
N VAL A 79 9.98 8.56 -7.19
CA VAL A 79 9.84 9.90 -6.60
C VAL A 79 10.90 10.06 -5.50
N GLU A 80 11.90 10.91 -5.77
CA GLU A 80 13.05 11.06 -4.87
C GLU A 80 12.70 11.80 -3.57
N ASN A 81 11.89 12.85 -3.69
CA ASN A 81 11.56 13.76 -2.58
C ASN A 81 10.41 13.21 -1.71
N CYS A 82 10.58 12.04 -1.13
CA CYS A 82 9.68 11.48 -0.12
C CYS A 82 10.48 10.74 0.96
N ASP A 83 9.96 10.71 2.17
CA ASP A 83 10.61 10.06 3.30
C ASP A 83 10.17 8.59 3.44
N MET A 84 8.94 8.28 3.04
CA MET A 84 8.29 6.98 3.22
C MET A 84 7.24 6.75 2.14
N LEU A 85 6.89 5.47 1.89
CA LEU A 85 5.78 5.09 1.04
C LEU A 85 4.65 4.48 1.87
N ILE A 86 3.39 4.86 1.58
CA ILE A 86 2.20 4.20 2.15
C ILE A 86 1.16 4.09 1.03
N PHE A 87 0.72 2.87 0.70
CA PHE A 87 -0.15 2.67 -0.46
C PHE A 87 -0.95 1.35 -0.42
N ASN A 88 -1.95 1.25 -1.28
CA ASN A 88 -2.76 0.05 -1.52
C ASN A 88 -2.64 -0.39 -2.99
N PRO A 89 -1.69 -1.28 -3.34
CA PRO A 89 -1.47 -1.67 -4.73
C PRO A 89 -2.58 -2.57 -5.29
N PRO A 90 -2.73 -2.67 -6.61
CA PRO A 90 -3.53 -3.72 -7.21
C PRO A 90 -3.05 -5.11 -6.75
N PHE A 91 -3.95 -5.90 -6.16
CA PHE A 91 -3.57 -7.16 -5.49
C PHE A 91 -3.02 -8.22 -6.43
N CYS A 92 -3.41 -8.17 -7.69
CA CYS A 92 -2.87 -9.03 -8.75
C CYS A 92 -1.37 -8.75 -9.03
N LEU A 93 -0.87 -7.55 -8.71
CA LEU A 93 0.52 -7.12 -8.92
C LEU A 93 1.31 -6.98 -7.59
N LYS A 94 0.79 -7.53 -6.49
CA LYS A 94 1.39 -7.35 -5.16
C LYS A 94 2.86 -7.76 -5.06
N THR A 95 3.31 -8.73 -5.85
CA THR A 95 4.71 -9.19 -5.86
C THR A 95 5.63 -8.15 -6.49
N GLU A 96 5.23 -7.62 -7.64
CA GLU A 96 5.96 -6.60 -8.39
C GLU A 96 6.05 -5.31 -7.57
N PHE A 97 4.93 -4.90 -6.95
CA PHE A 97 4.92 -3.74 -6.06
C PHE A 97 5.79 -3.93 -4.83
N LEU A 98 5.79 -5.14 -4.21
CA LEU A 98 6.66 -5.43 -3.08
C LEU A 98 8.14 -5.32 -3.47
N ALA A 99 8.54 -5.94 -4.58
CA ALA A 99 9.91 -5.89 -5.07
C ALA A 99 10.34 -4.43 -5.32
N LYS A 100 9.52 -3.67 -6.06
CA LYS A 100 9.81 -2.27 -6.35
C LYS A 100 9.86 -1.39 -5.10
N ALA A 101 8.98 -1.59 -4.13
CA ALA A 101 9.02 -0.89 -2.85
C ALA A 101 10.32 -1.19 -2.07
N CYS A 102 10.79 -2.44 -2.10
CA CYS A 102 12.07 -2.81 -1.51
C CYS A 102 13.26 -2.11 -2.18
N GLU A 103 13.25 -1.97 -3.52
CA GLU A 103 14.29 -1.29 -4.31
C GLU A 103 14.43 0.19 -3.94
N THR A 104 13.37 0.84 -3.46
CA THR A 104 13.43 2.26 -3.04
C THR A 104 14.41 2.51 -1.90
N GLY A 105 14.73 1.47 -1.12
CA GLY A 105 15.52 1.61 0.11
C GLY A 105 14.78 2.29 1.27
N LYS A 106 13.66 2.96 1.01
CA LYS A 106 12.89 3.76 1.98
C LYS A 106 12.01 2.89 2.88
N PRO A 107 11.62 3.37 4.07
CA PRO A 107 10.53 2.78 4.82
C PRO A 107 9.24 2.75 4.00
N PHE A 108 8.44 1.71 4.19
CA PHE A 108 7.14 1.64 3.54
C PHE A 108 6.12 0.85 4.36
N LEU A 109 4.86 1.14 4.09
CA LEU A 109 3.69 0.36 4.51
C LEU A 109 2.80 0.15 3.29
N PHE A 110 2.44 -1.10 2.99
CA PHE A 110 1.39 -1.33 2.02
C PHE A 110 0.43 -2.42 2.46
N ILE A 111 -0.86 -2.23 2.16
CA ILE A 111 -1.90 -3.20 2.49
C ILE A 111 -2.11 -4.17 1.34
N CYS A 112 -2.23 -5.46 1.65
CA CYS A 112 -2.53 -6.47 0.65
C CYS A 112 -3.13 -7.73 1.29
N PRO A 113 -3.67 -8.67 0.48
CA PRO A 113 -4.10 -9.97 0.98
C PRO A 113 -2.98 -10.74 1.67
N VAL A 114 -3.30 -11.46 2.74
CA VAL A 114 -2.36 -12.30 3.50
C VAL A 114 -1.66 -13.36 2.63
N THR A 115 -2.22 -13.69 1.48
CA THR A 115 -1.59 -14.54 0.46
C THR A 115 -0.26 -14.00 -0.07
N ILE A 116 0.12 -12.77 0.31
CA ILE A 116 1.48 -12.23 0.09
C ILE A 116 2.57 -13.14 0.67
N LEU A 117 2.24 -13.95 1.67
CA LEU A 117 3.18 -14.83 2.37
C LEU A 117 3.41 -16.19 1.67
N GLU A 118 2.65 -16.53 0.62
CA GLU A 118 2.56 -17.90 0.09
C GLU A 118 3.66 -18.33 -0.88
N THR A 119 4.46 -17.43 -1.48
CA THR A 119 5.39 -17.83 -2.53
C THR A 119 6.85 -17.72 -2.13
N ARG A 120 7.70 -18.57 -2.73
CA ARG A 120 9.15 -18.57 -2.51
C ARG A 120 9.80 -17.23 -2.84
N THR A 121 9.38 -16.58 -3.92
CA THR A 121 9.88 -15.25 -4.31
C THR A 121 9.64 -14.22 -3.22
N ARG A 122 8.40 -14.14 -2.72
CA ARG A 122 8.04 -13.21 -1.66
C ARG A 122 8.69 -13.56 -0.32
N PHE A 123 8.80 -14.86 0.00
CA PHE A 123 9.57 -15.31 1.16
C PHE A 123 11.01 -14.79 1.15
N ASN A 124 11.68 -14.84 -0.01
CA ASN A 124 13.03 -14.32 -0.15
C ASN A 124 13.08 -12.80 0.08
N LEU A 125 12.14 -12.03 -0.51
CA LEU A 125 12.03 -10.58 -0.28
C LEU A 125 11.82 -10.25 1.21
N PHE A 126 10.94 -10.99 1.90
CA PHE A 126 10.71 -10.80 3.34
C PHE A 126 11.99 -10.99 4.16
N ARG A 127 12.74 -12.05 3.88
CA ARG A 127 14.02 -12.34 4.57
C ARG A 127 15.09 -11.30 4.27
N GLU A 128 15.31 -10.99 2.99
CA GLU A 128 16.34 -10.08 2.51
C GLU A 128 16.16 -8.67 3.06
N HIS A 129 14.91 -8.18 3.02
CA HIS A 129 14.58 -6.82 3.43
C HIS A 129 14.07 -6.71 4.86
N GLN A 130 14.06 -7.83 5.62
CA GLN A 130 13.64 -7.89 7.04
C GLN A 130 12.22 -7.31 7.25
N LEU A 131 11.29 -7.66 6.37
CA LEU A 131 9.93 -7.14 6.39
C LEU A 131 9.14 -7.68 7.58
N SER A 132 8.24 -6.85 8.09
CA SER A 132 7.29 -7.20 9.15
C SER A 132 5.85 -7.19 8.64
N VAL A 133 4.97 -7.83 9.37
CA VAL A 133 3.53 -7.94 9.07
C VAL A 133 2.75 -7.33 10.23
N LEU A 134 1.85 -6.39 9.94
CA LEU A 134 0.85 -5.93 10.89
C LEU A 134 -0.49 -6.59 10.54
N ASN A 135 -0.93 -7.48 11.42
CA ASN A 135 -2.20 -8.18 11.29
C ASN A 135 -3.35 -7.31 11.76
N LEU A 136 -4.39 -7.20 10.96
CA LEU A 136 -5.61 -6.46 11.30
C LEU A 136 -6.59 -7.37 12.07
N PRO A 137 -7.43 -6.83 12.98
CA PRO A 137 -8.32 -7.64 13.81
C PRO A 137 -9.46 -8.28 13.02
N ASN A 138 -9.84 -7.67 11.89
CA ASN A 138 -10.96 -8.12 11.08
C ASN A 138 -10.63 -8.13 9.59
N ARG A 139 -11.44 -8.84 8.80
CA ARG A 139 -11.40 -8.75 7.34
C ARG A 139 -11.74 -7.33 6.91
N VAL A 140 -10.93 -6.79 5.99
CA VAL A 140 -11.20 -5.47 5.41
C VAL A 140 -12.27 -5.62 4.34
N ASN A 141 -13.43 -5.01 4.57
CA ASN A 141 -14.43 -4.81 3.51
C ASN A 141 -14.10 -3.49 2.84
N TYR A 142 -13.60 -3.57 1.63
CA TYR A 142 -13.20 -2.39 0.86
C TYR A 142 -14.41 -1.71 0.23
N ASP A 143 -14.35 -0.38 0.10
CA ASP A 143 -15.36 0.35 -0.64
C ASP A 143 -15.06 0.25 -2.15
N GLY A 144 -16.06 -0.14 -2.92
CA GLY A 144 -15.92 -0.43 -4.37
C GLY A 144 -16.00 0.80 -5.27
N GLY A 145 -15.83 2.01 -4.74
CA GLY A 145 -15.90 3.27 -5.51
C GLY A 145 -17.29 3.70 -5.95
N LYS A 146 -18.34 2.95 -5.61
CA LYS A 146 -19.75 3.37 -5.69
C LYS A 146 -20.31 3.40 -4.29
N GLU A 147 -20.97 4.47 -3.90
CA GLU A 147 -21.46 4.77 -2.53
C GLU A 147 -22.28 3.67 -1.83
N THR A 148 -22.65 2.59 -2.52
CA THR A 148 -23.57 1.57 -2.02
C THR A 148 -23.05 0.13 -2.04
N GLU A 149 -21.87 -0.16 -2.59
CA GLU A 149 -21.41 -1.53 -2.71
C GLU A 149 -20.09 -1.78 -1.92
N LYS A 150 -20.22 -2.33 -0.71
CA LYS A 150 -19.08 -2.93 -0.02
C LYS A 150 -18.69 -4.22 -0.73
N LYS A 151 -17.51 -4.26 -1.35
CA LYS A 151 -16.97 -5.50 -1.89
C LYS A 151 -16.62 -6.45 -0.74
N LYS A 152 -17.45 -7.47 -0.52
CA LYS A 152 -17.11 -8.58 0.37
C LYS A 152 -15.95 -9.36 -0.25
N VAL A 153 -14.77 -9.22 0.35
CA VAL A 153 -13.59 -9.99 -0.05
C VAL A 153 -13.54 -11.31 0.73
N TRP A 154 -13.08 -12.38 0.09
CA TRP A 154 -12.93 -13.70 0.71
C TRP A 154 -11.60 -13.85 1.48
N PHE A 155 -10.66 -12.93 1.29
CA PHE A 155 -9.32 -12.95 1.89
C PHE A 155 -9.20 -12.00 3.09
N HIS A 156 -8.24 -12.29 3.95
CA HIS A 156 -7.79 -11.39 5.02
C HIS A 156 -6.70 -10.47 4.48
N SER A 157 -6.69 -9.21 4.91
CA SER A 157 -5.65 -8.24 4.54
C SER A 157 -4.75 -7.93 5.71
N VAL A 158 -3.49 -7.67 5.38
CA VAL A 158 -2.43 -7.30 6.33
C VAL A 158 -1.66 -6.09 5.77
N TRP A 159 -1.05 -5.32 6.65
CA TRP A 159 -0.05 -4.34 6.24
C TRP A 159 1.33 -4.99 6.24
N ILE A 160 2.05 -4.84 5.15
CA ILE A 160 3.47 -5.20 5.05
C ILE A 160 4.28 -3.95 5.30
N MET A 161 5.32 -4.07 6.13
CA MET A 161 6.15 -2.92 6.44
C MET A 161 7.63 -3.22 6.33
N LYS A 162 8.37 -2.23 5.81
CA LYS A 162 9.80 -2.05 5.99
C LYS A 162 10.00 -0.88 6.95
N HIS A 163 10.56 -1.15 8.11
CA HIS A 163 10.68 -0.17 9.18
C HIS A 163 12.06 -0.26 9.84
N PRO A 164 12.69 0.85 10.24
CA PRO A 164 14.01 0.81 10.86
C PRO A 164 14.04 0.01 12.17
N ASP A 165 12.98 0.13 12.99
CA ASP A 165 12.93 -0.44 14.33
C ASP A 165 12.17 -1.78 14.42
N PHE A 166 11.32 -2.10 13.43
CA PHE A 166 10.53 -3.33 13.40
C PHE A 166 11.01 -4.23 12.26
N LYS A 167 11.63 -5.36 12.60
CA LYS A 167 12.21 -6.28 11.61
C LYS A 167 11.80 -7.72 11.89
N ASN A 168 11.31 -8.40 10.85
CA ASN A 168 10.91 -9.81 10.92
C ASN A 168 9.86 -10.11 11.99
N LEU A 169 8.94 -9.19 12.23
CA LEU A 169 7.92 -9.30 13.28
C LEU A 169 6.54 -9.56 12.69
N ILE A 170 5.69 -10.26 13.46
CA ILE A 170 4.24 -10.27 13.28
C ILE A 170 3.66 -9.42 14.40
N LEU A 171 3.02 -8.32 14.02
CA LEU A 171 2.43 -7.35 14.92
C LEU A 171 0.90 -7.43 14.83
N TYR A 172 0.22 -6.94 15.86
CA TYR A 172 -1.24 -6.91 15.91
C TYR A 172 -1.72 -5.47 16.11
N ALA A 173 -2.76 -5.09 15.35
CA ALA A 173 -3.36 -3.77 15.37
C ALA A 173 -4.20 -3.52 16.63
#